data_c41c840bc32b83311d39678eb759b119
#
_entry.id   c41c840bc32b83311d39678eb759b119
#
_cell.length_a   1.000
_cell.length_b   1.000
_cell.length_c   1.000
_cell.angle_alpha   90.00
_cell.angle_beta   90.00
_cell.angle_gamma   90.00
#
_symmetry.space_group_name_H-M   'P 1'
#
loop_
_entity.id
_entity.type
_entity.pdbx_description
1 polymer ?
#
loop_
_entity_poly.entity_id
_entity_poly.type
_entity_poly.pdbx_seq_one_letter_code
_entity_poly.pdbx_strand_id
1 'polypeptide(L)'
;MVTWNVDPEIFNITIAGFNLAPRYYGLAFVLGFFIGEKYVGRYMIKAGYTPKDVSRLFTHMLLGCIIGARLGHCLFYEPTYYLSNPLLILKVWEGGLASHGGFLGVMVGMYLFNRNASKKLDYVWLLDLVAAPSLITGAYIRIGNLMNSEILGTPSDLPWAFVFKRVDNIPRHPAQLYESLGYFSISLIVFYLYKKYHQAWPKGRFIGLILVAGMGWRFFTEFFKENQVAFEETMALNMGPVSYTHLRAHETRH
;
A
#
# COMPACT_ATOMS: atom_id res chain seq x y z
N MET A 1 -20.51 10.59 16.74
CA MET A 1 -20.49 9.94 15.39
C MET A 1 -20.08 10.95 14.36
N VAL A 2 -19.27 10.57 13.40
CA VAL A 2 -18.75 11.42 12.33
C VAL A 2 -19.45 11.06 11.00
N THR A 3 -20.06 12.04 10.34
CA THR A 3 -20.61 11.84 8.98
C THR A 3 -19.51 11.97 7.96
N TRP A 4 -19.23 10.90 7.22
CA TRP A 4 -18.19 10.85 6.20
C TRP A 4 -18.79 10.80 4.79
N ASN A 5 -18.59 11.87 4.03
CA ASN A 5 -19.11 12.01 2.66
C ASN A 5 -18.07 12.70 1.76
N VAL A 6 -16.81 12.25 1.85
CA VAL A 6 -15.72 12.81 1.06
C VAL A 6 -15.75 12.22 -0.34
N ASP A 7 -15.57 13.08 -1.37
CA ASP A 7 -15.37 12.62 -2.73
C ASP A 7 -13.96 12.02 -2.85
N PRO A 8 -13.77 10.81 -3.38
CA PRO A 8 -12.45 10.22 -3.58
C PRO A 8 -11.62 10.95 -4.65
N GLU A 9 -12.24 11.73 -5.53
CA GLU A 9 -11.57 12.51 -6.55
C GLU A 9 -11.19 13.90 -6.01
N ILE A 10 -9.95 14.33 -6.26
CA ILE A 10 -9.46 15.65 -5.86
C ILE A 10 -10.10 16.73 -6.75
N PHE A 11 -10.17 16.44 -8.04
CA PHE A 11 -10.88 17.20 -9.06
C PHE A 11 -11.19 16.29 -10.25
N ASN A 12 -12.13 16.72 -11.10
CA ASN A 12 -12.50 16.02 -12.32
C ASN A 12 -12.55 17.04 -13.46
N ILE A 13 -11.62 16.93 -14.42
CA ILE A 13 -11.50 17.84 -15.56
C ILE A 13 -11.41 17.02 -16.84
N THR A 14 -12.27 17.33 -17.81
CA THR A 14 -12.20 16.72 -19.14
C THR A 14 -11.46 17.65 -20.10
N ILE A 15 -10.32 17.20 -20.62
CA ILE A 15 -9.49 17.92 -21.59
C ILE A 15 -9.40 17.11 -22.87
N ALA A 16 -9.85 17.64 -23.98
CA ALA A 16 -9.79 17.01 -25.30
C ALA A 16 -10.35 15.56 -25.34
N GLY A 17 -11.41 15.29 -24.58
CA GLY A 17 -12.05 13.97 -24.48
C GLY A 17 -11.39 13.01 -23.49
N PHE A 18 -10.29 13.40 -22.84
CA PHE A 18 -9.66 12.65 -21.76
C PHE A 18 -10.15 13.16 -20.41
N ASN A 19 -10.69 12.25 -19.58
CA ASN A 19 -11.10 12.59 -18.21
C ASN A 19 -9.92 12.43 -17.26
N LEU A 20 -9.49 13.54 -16.66
CA LEU A 20 -8.42 13.58 -15.64
C LEU A 20 -9.08 13.74 -14.26
N ALA A 21 -9.13 12.66 -13.50
CA ALA A 21 -9.72 12.60 -12.16
C ALA A 21 -8.74 11.98 -11.15
N PRO A 22 -7.71 12.74 -10.70
CA PRO A 22 -6.76 12.23 -9.72
C PRO A 22 -7.46 11.98 -8.39
N ARG A 23 -7.15 10.84 -7.77
CA ARG A 23 -7.73 10.41 -6.49
C ARG A 23 -6.77 10.60 -5.34
N TYR A 24 -7.30 10.86 -4.16
CA TYR A 24 -6.52 10.92 -2.91
C TYR A 24 -5.70 9.67 -2.66
N TYR A 25 -6.19 8.49 -3.06
CA TYR A 25 -5.45 7.23 -2.97
C TYR A 25 -4.13 7.26 -3.75
N GLY A 26 -4.15 7.73 -4.98
CA GLY A 26 -2.93 7.88 -5.80
C GLY A 26 -1.95 8.89 -5.18
N LEU A 27 -2.44 10.02 -4.67
CA LEU A 27 -1.62 11.00 -3.98
C LEU A 27 -0.98 10.41 -2.72
N ALA A 28 -1.73 9.67 -1.92
CA ALA A 28 -1.24 8.99 -0.72
C ALA A 28 -0.08 8.02 -1.04
N PHE A 29 -0.21 7.26 -2.12
CA PHE A 29 0.84 6.37 -2.60
C PHE A 29 2.12 7.13 -3.01
N VAL A 30 1.97 8.20 -3.80
CA VAL A 30 3.09 9.05 -4.25
C VAL A 30 3.80 9.69 -3.05
N LEU A 31 3.06 10.20 -2.06
CA LEU A 31 3.65 10.77 -0.84
C LEU A 31 4.48 9.74 -0.08
N GLY A 32 3.98 8.51 0.06
CA GLY A 32 4.73 7.43 0.70
C GLY A 32 6.05 7.12 -0.01
N PHE A 33 6.02 7.02 -1.34
CA PHE A 33 7.21 6.83 -2.15
C PHE A 33 8.21 7.98 -2.03
N PHE A 34 7.73 9.22 -2.05
CA PHE A 34 8.58 10.40 -1.91
C PHE A 34 9.28 10.46 -0.55
N ILE A 35 8.56 10.18 0.55
CA ILE A 35 9.14 10.08 1.89
C ILE A 35 10.20 8.97 1.92
N GLY A 36 9.89 7.82 1.33
CA GLY A 36 10.81 6.70 1.21
C GLY A 36 12.10 7.09 0.48
N GLU A 37 12.00 7.74 -0.68
CA GLU A 37 13.15 8.19 -1.46
C GLU A 37 14.04 9.14 -0.65
N LYS A 38 13.45 10.13 0.01
CA LYS A 38 14.20 11.08 0.83
C LYS A 38 14.90 10.42 2.02
N TYR A 39 14.22 9.50 2.69
CA TYR A 39 14.78 8.79 3.83
C TYR A 39 15.90 7.83 3.41
N VAL A 40 15.62 6.92 2.49
CA VAL A 40 16.56 5.92 1.96
C VAL A 40 17.76 6.62 1.33
N GLY A 41 17.51 7.66 0.54
CA GLY A 41 18.55 8.46 -0.12
C GLY A 41 19.57 9.03 0.84
N ARG A 42 19.15 9.54 2.01
CA ARG A 42 20.10 10.04 3.03
C ARG A 42 21.12 8.99 3.46
N TYR A 43 20.69 7.77 3.69
CA TYR A 43 21.57 6.70 4.16
C TYR A 43 22.40 6.10 3.02
N MET A 44 21.82 6.00 1.81
CA MET A 44 22.57 5.58 0.64
C MET A 44 23.71 6.55 0.31
N ILE A 45 23.45 7.86 0.34
CA ILE A 45 24.48 8.88 0.08
C ILE A 45 25.58 8.82 1.15
N LYS A 46 25.22 8.65 2.44
CA LYS A 46 26.20 8.44 3.52
C LYS A 46 27.02 7.17 3.32
N ALA A 47 26.45 6.15 2.71
CA ALA A 47 27.13 4.89 2.37
C ALA A 47 27.94 4.99 1.06
N GLY A 48 28.06 6.19 0.43
CA GLY A 48 28.87 6.44 -0.75
C GLY A 48 28.20 6.13 -2.09
N TYR A 49 26.86 6.10 -2.12
CA TYR A 49 26.08 6.06 -3.37
C TYR A 49 25.79 7.48 -3.85
N THR A 50 25.57 7.65 -5.15
CA THR A 50 25.24 8.94 -5.73
C THR A 50 23.72 9.22 -5.67
N PRO A 51 23.29 10.50 -5.75
CA PRO A 51 21.86 10.83 -5.90
C PRO A 51 21.23 10.14 -7.12
N LYS A 52 22.00 9.92 -8.20
CA LYS A 52 21.55 9.19 -9.39
C LYS A 52 21.24 7.71 -9.07
N ASP A 53 22.03 7.08 -8.20
CA ASP A 53 21.78 5.70 -7.79
C ASP A 53 20.50 5.59 -6.97
N VAL A 54 20.23 6.57 -6.09
CA VAL A 54 18.99 6.64 -5.33
C VAL A 54 17.79 6.76 -6.27
N SER A 55 17.81 7.71 -7.18
CA SER A 55 16.72 7.91 -8.15
C SER A 55 16.50 6.66 -9.03
N ARG A 56 17.59 6.02 -9.48
CA ARG A 56 17.52 4.77 -10.26
C ARG A 56 16.89 3.63 -9.45
N LEU A 57 17.27 3.47 -8.18
CA LEU A 57 16.66 2.46 -7.29
C LEU A 57 15.15 2.68 -7.20
N PHE A 58 14.73 3.91 -6.87
CA PHE A 58 13.31 4.23 -6.72
C PHE A 58 12.51 4.11 -8.02
N THR A 59 13.13 4.46 -9.16
CA THR A 59 12.53 4.22 -10.48
C THR A 59 12.28 2.72 -10.72
N HIS A 60 13.28 1.86 -10.43
CA HIS A 60 13.11 0.41 -10.58
C HIS A 60 12.04 -0.14 -9.62
N MET A 61 12.00 0.33 -8.38
CA MET A 61 10.98 -0.06 -7.40
C MET A 61 9.57 0.38 -7.83
N LEU A 62 9.42 1.61 -8.32
CA LEU A 62 8.14 2.14 -8.77
C LEU A 62 7.62 1.40 -10.01
N LEU A 63 8.45 1.24 -11.02
CA LEU A 63 8.08 0.49 -12.23
C LEU A 63 7.79 -0.97 -11.89
N GLY A 64 8.63 -1.59 -11.06
CA GLY A 64 8.40 -2.94 -10.56
C GLY A 64 7.06 -3.06 -9.83
N CYS A 65 6.74 -2.10 -8.96
CA CYS A 65 5.46 -2.07 -8.23
C CYS A 65 4.27 -2.00 -9.18
N ILE A 66 4.28 -1.07 -10.14
CA ILE A 66 3.16 -0.87 -11.08
C ILE A 66 2.99 -2.11 -11.97
N ILE A 67 4.08 -2.58 -12.58
CA ILE A 67 4.05 -3.75 -13.47
C ILE A 67 3.63 -5.01 -12.69
N GLY A 68 4.24 -5.22 -11.53
CA GLY A 68 3.95 -6.37 -10.69
C GLY A 68 2.51 -6.37 -10.17
N ALA A 69 1.99 -5.22 -9.73
CA ALA A 69 0.61 -5.08 -9.27
C ALA A 69 -0.39 -5.38 -10.41
N ARG A 70 -0.11 -4.89 -11.62
CA ARG A 70 -0.95 -5.14 -12.80
C ARG A 70 -0.91 -6.61 -13.23
N LEU A 71 0.28 -7.18 -13.36
CA LEU A 71 0.44 -8.59 -13.70
C LEU A 71 -0.16 -9.50 -12.62
N GLY A 72 0.03 -9.17 -11.35
CA GLY A 72 -0.58 -9.89 -10.24
C GLY A 72 -2.11 -9.90 -10.34
N HIS A 73 -2.72 -8.78 -10.67
CA HIS A 73 -4.16 -8.72 -10.92
C HIS A 73 -4.55 -9.57 -12.13
N CYS A 74 -3.97 -9.32 -13.29
CA CYS A 74 -4.35 -9.98 -14.54
C CYS A 74 -4.19 -11.52 -14.48
N LEU A 75 -3.14 -12.01 -13.81
CA LEU A 75 -2.82 -13.44 -13.79
C LEU A 75 -3.53 -14.23 -12.67
N PHE A 76 -3.85 -13.58 -11.53
CA PHE A 76 -4.43 -14.28 -10.39
C PHE A 76 -5.95 -14.08 -10.24
N TYR A 77 -6.50 -12.95 -10.74
CA TYR A 77 -7.93 -12.64 -10.57
C TYR A 77 -8.77 -12.88 -11.81
N GLU A 78 -8.27 -12.48 -12.99
CA GLU A 78 -9.01 -12.58 -14.23
C GLU A 78 -8.17 -13.18 -15.39
N PRO A 79 -7.49 -14.32 -15.19
CA PRO A 79 -6.53 -14.82 -16.18
C PRO A 79 -7.17 -15.09 -17.55
N THR A 80 -8.36 -15.67 -17.59
CA THR A 80 -9.05 -15.97 -18.85
C THR A 80 -9.36 -14.71 -19.66
N TYR A 81 -9.83 -13.64 -18.99
CA TYR A 81 -10.15 -12.37 -19.63
C TYR A 81 -8.93 -11.70 -20.22
N TYR A 82 -7.86 -11.57 -19.44
CA TYR A 82 -6.64 -10.86 -19.88
C TYR A 82 -5.79 -11.67 -20.86
N LEU A 83 -5.77 -13.00 -20.76
CA LEU A 83 -5.07 -13.83 -21.74
C LEU A 83 -5.78 -13.84 -23.10
N SER A 84 -7.10 -13.70 -23.11
CA SER A 84 -7.87 -13.52 -24.35
C SER A 84 -7.73 -12.12 -24.94
N ASN A 85 -7.34 -11.13 -24.14
CA ASN A 85 -7.23 -9.73 -24.55
C ASN A 85 -5.93 -9.08 -24.01
N PRO A 86 -4.75 -9.51 -24.47
CA PRO A 86 -3.47 -9.17 -23.85
C PRO A 86 -3.14 -7.66 -23.86
N LEU A 87 -3.66 -6.89 -24.81
CA LEU A 87 -3.47 -5.43 -24.87
C LEU A 87 -4.13 -4.71 -23.68
N LEU A 88 -5.15 -5.29 -23.06
CA LEU A 88 -5.80 -4.72 -21.88
C LEU A 88 -4.90 -4.77 -20.64
N ILE A 89 -3.89 -5.64 -20.61
CA ILE A 89 -2.89 -5.69 -19.54
C ILE A 89 -2.16 -4.35 -19.42
N LEU A 90 -1.92 -3.67 -20.52
CA LEU A 90 -1.20 -2.38 -20.56
C LEU A 90 -2.01 -1.21 -20.00
N LYS A 91 -3.33 -1.35 -19.90
CA LYS A 91 -4.21 -0.29 -19.43
C LYS A 91 -4.25 -0.20 -17.89
N VAL A 92 -3.13 0.17 -17.30
CA VAL A 92 -2.98 0.30 -15.83
C VAL A 92 -3.88 1.36 -15.21
N TRP A 93 -4.35 2.33 -15.99
CA TRP A 93 -5.24 3.42 -15.57
C TRP A 93 -6.71 3.00 -15.41
N GLU A 94 -7.10 1.84 -15.93
CA GLU A 94 -8.45 1.28 -15.75
C GLU A 94 -8.63 0.59 -14.38
N GLY A 95 -7.58 0.59 -13.54
CA GLY A 95 -7.58 -0.10 -12.25
C GLY A 95 -7.05 -1.54 -12.35
N GLY A 96 -7.47 -2.40 -11.43
CA GLY A 96 -7.00 -3.80 -11.41
C GLY A 96 -5.51 -3.90 -11.03
N LEU A 97 -5.19 -3.57 -9.78
CA LEU A 97 -3.85 -3.62 -9.21
C LEU A 97 -3.84 -4.49 -7.95
N ALA A 98 -3.06 -5.57 -7.95
CA ALA A 98 -2.94 -6.48 -6.83
C ALA A 98 -1.73 -6.12 -5.95
N SER A 99 -1.94 -5.87 -4.66
CA SER A 99 -0.88 -5.42 -3.73
C SER A 99 0.24 -6.45 -3.56
N HIS A 100 -0.07 -7.76 -3.54
CA HIS A 100 0.96 -8.81 -3.48
C HIS A 100 1.82 -8.83 -4.75
N GLY A 101 1.23 -8.62 -5.94
CA GLY A 101 1.97 -8.47 -7.18
C GLY A 101 2.87 -7.22 -7.14
N GLY A 102 2.38 -6.11 -6.59
CA GLY A 102 3.17 -4.91 -6.38
C GLY A 102 4.37 -5.13 -5.46
N PHE A 103 4.18 -5.85 -4.35
CA PHE A 103 5.27 -6.21 -3.45
C PHE A 103 6.35 -7.05 -4.14
N LEU A 104 5.96 -8.11 -4.84
CA LEU A 104 6.89 -8.93 -5.62
C LEU A 104 7.60 -8.10 -6.69
N GLY A 105 6.89 -7.21 -7.35
CA GLY A 105 7.45 -6.31 -8.35
C GLY A 105 8.50 -5.36 -7.78
N VAL A 106 8.29 -4.82 -6.57
CA VAL A 106 9.30 -4.02 -5.86
C VAL A 106 10.55 -4.84 -5.59
N MET A 107 10.41 -6.10 -5.13
CA MET A 107 11.55 -6.98 -4.88
C MET A 107 12.34 -7.28 -6.17
N VAL A 108 11.64 -7.52 -7.27
CA VAL A 108 12.25 -7.69 -8.61
C VAL A 108 12.94 -6.40 -9.06
N GLY A 109 12.30 -5.24 -8.87
CA GLY A 109 12.89 -3.94 -9.19
C GLY A 109 14.21 -3.69 -8.44
N MET A 110 14.23 -3.97 -7.14
CA MET A 110 15.44 -3.90 -6.31
C MET A 110 16.53 -4.87 -6.82
N TYR A 111 16.15 -6.08 -7.20
CA TYR A 111 17.07 -7.07 -7.76
C TYR A 111 17.67 -6.57 -9.08
N LEU A 112 16.86 -6.10 -10.01
CA LEU A 112 17.32 -5.60 -11.31
C LEU A 112 18.24 -4.38 -11.16
N PHE A 113 17.90 -3.45 -10.28
CA PHE A 113 18.78 -2.34 -9.95
C PHE A 113 20.13 -2.85 -9.45
N ASN A 114 20.13 -3.75 -8.48
CA ASN A 114 21.37 -4.26 -7.88
C ASN A 114 22.21 -5.06 -8.88
N ARG A 115 21.57 -5.85 -9.75
CA ARG A 115 22.29 -6.61 -10.82
C ARG A 115 23.10 -5.68 -11.72
N ASN A 116 22.56 -4.50 -12.03
CA ASN A 116 23.14 -3.53 -12.96
C ASN A 116 23.92 -2.40 -12.26
N ALA A 117 24.00 -2.40 -10.93
CA ALA A 117 24.72 -1.38 -10.19
C ALA A 117 26.21 -1.64 -10.18
N SER A 118 27.04 -0.59 -10.35
CA SER A 118 28.48 -0.66 -10.24
C SER A 118 28.94 -1.04 -8.83
N LYS A 119 28.28 -0.43 -7.83
CA LYS A 119 28.44 -0.78 -6.41
C LYS A 119 27.23 -1.57 -5.95
N LYS A 120 27.45 -2.84 -5.59
CA LYS A 120 26.37 -3.72 -5.16
C LYS A 120 25.82 -3.27 -3.80
N LEU A 121 24.50 -3.33 -3.65
CA LEU A 121 23.83 -3.13 -2.39
C LEU A 121 23.76 -4.45 -1.61
N ASP A 122 23.93 -4.35 -0.29
CA ASP A 122 23.55 -5.43 0.59
C ASP A 122 22.02 -5.43 0.74
N TYR A 123 21.37 -6.50 0.30
CA TYR A 123 19.91 -6.61 0.30
C TYR A 123 19.30 -6.53 1.69
N VAL A 124 19.93 -7.16 2.68
CA VAL A 124 19.41 -7.17 4.05
C VAL A 124 19.48 -5.77 4.65
N TRP A 125 20.57 -5.05 4.40
CA TRP A 125 20.69 -3.64 4.76
C TRP A 125 19.63 -2.78 4.06
N LEU A 126 19.39 -3.02 2.77
CA LEU A 126 18.37 -2.27 2.02
C LEU A 126 16.96 -2.58 2.54
N LEU A 127 16.65 -3.84 2.87
CA LEU A 127 15.38 -4.21 3.48
C LEU A 127 15.16 -3.49 4.82
N ASP A 128 16.19 -3.43 5.68
CA ASP A 128 16.12 -2.68 6.93
C ASP A 128 15.87 -1.18 6.68
N LEU A 129 16.50 -0.64 5.64
CA LEU A 129 16.39 0.78 5.31
C LEU A 129 15.02 1.17 4.75
N VAL A 130 14.41 0.29 3.94
CA VAL A 130 13.07 0.53 3.37
C VAL A 130 11.93 0.13 4.31
N ALA A 131 12.22 -0.57 5.40
CA ALA A 131 11.21 -1.14 6.30
C ALA A 131 10.24 -0.08 6.85
N ALA A 132 10.76 0.95 7.52
CA ALA A 132 9.93 2.01 8.09
C ALA A 132 9.21 2.85 7.02
N PRO A 133 9.85 3.29 5.92
CA PRO A 133 9.17 3.95 4.79
C PRO A 133 8.05 3.11 4.17
N SER A 134 8.22 1.78 4.05
CA SER A 134 7.18 0.90 3.52
C SER A 134 5.93 0.93 4.38
N LEU A 135 6.10 0.88 5.71
CA LEU A 135 4.96 0.88 6.62
C LEU A 135 4.27 2.25 6.67
N ILE A 136 5.03 3.36 6.55
CA ILE A 136 4.42 4.70 6.44
C ILE A 136 3.65 4.85 5.12
N THR A 137 4.14 4.26 4.04
CA THR A 137 3.39 4.19 2.76
C THR A 137 2.10 3.40 2.96
N GLY A 138 2.15 2.28 3.68
CA GLY A 138 0.97 1.52 4.09
C GLY A 138 -0.03 2.37 4.88
N ALA A 139 0.45 3.20 5.81
CA ALA A 139 -0.41 4.12 6.57
C ALA A 139 -1.13 5.14 5.65
N TYR A 140 -0.40 5.74 4.71
CA TYR A 140 -1.01 6.64 3.71
C TYR A 140 -2.03 5.93 2.81
N ILE A 141 -1.74 4.70 2.41
CA ILE A 141 -2.69 3.87 1.64
C ILE A 141 -3.99 3.67 2.43
N ARG A 142 -3.92 3.45 3.75
CA ARG A 142 -5.13 3.33 4.60
C ARG A 142 -5.93 4.64 4.66
N ILE A 143 -5.25 5.79 4.67
CA ILE A 143 -5.93 7.09 4.50
C ILE A 143 -6.61 7.18 3.12
N GLY A 144 -5.94 6.71 2.06
CA GLY A 144 -6.53 6.62 0.73
C GLY A 144 -7.80 5.73 0.69
N ASN A 145 -7.79 4.57 1.37
CA ASN A 145 -8.97 3.73 1.50
C ASN A 145 -10.11 4.43 2.26
N LEU A 146 -9.80 5.22 3.29
CA LEU A 146 -10.79 6.04 4.00
C LEU A 146 -11.44 7.05 3.06
N MET A 147 -10.65 7.76 2.23
CA MET A 147 -11.17 8.71 1.23
C MET A 147 -12.08 8.02 0.20
N ASN A 148 -11.73 6.79 -0.20
CA ASN A 148 -12.54 5.99 -1.11
C ASN A 148 -13.76 5.33 -0.44
N SER A 149 -13.92 5.42 0.89
CA SER A 149 -14.93 4.67 1.67
C SER A 149 -14.85 3.16 1.43
N GLU A 150 -13.62 2.62 1.41
CA GLU A 150 -13.31 1.20 1.20
C GLU A 150 -12.80 0.56 2.50
N ILE A 151 -12.88 -0.79 2.59
CA ILE A 151 -12.37 -1.58 3.72
C ILE A 151 -13.01 -1.11 5.03
N LEU A 152 -14.32 -1.17 5.08
CA LEU A 152 -15.12 -0.68 6.21
C LEU A 152 -14.93 -1.53 7.46
N GLY A 153 -15.16 -0.90 8.61
CA GLY A 153 -15.23 -1.62 9.86
C GLY A 153 -16.63 -2.17 10.15
N THR A 154 -16.70 -3.05 11.15
CA THR A 154 -17.97 -3.58 11.68
C THR A 154 -18.86 -2.46 12.22
N PRO A 155 -20.21 -2.64 12.26
CA PRO A 155 -21.14 -1.70 12.89
C PRO A 155 -20.72 -1.38 14.33
N SER A 156 -20.89 -0.12 14.74
CA SER A 156 -20.46 0.34 16.07
C SER A 156 -21.23 1.57 16.52
N ASP A 157 -21.63 1.59 17.79
CA ASP A 157 -22.31 2.73 18.43
C ASP A 157 -21.35 3.67 19.18
N LEU A 158 -20.03 3.53 18.97
CA LEU A 158 -19.02 4.35 19.63
C LEU A 158 -19.14 5.83 19.22
N PRO A 159 -18.79 6.78 20.13
CA PRO A 159 -18.92 8.21 19.84
C PRO A 159 -18.12 8.67 18.60
N TRP A 160 -17.05 7.95 18.25
CA TRP A 160 -16.19 8.22 17.08
C TRP A 160 -16.47 7.31 15.88
N ALA A 161 -17.60 6.57 15.88
CA ALA A 161 -18.01 5.79 14.72
C ALA A 161 -18.28 6.70 13.51
N PHE A 162 -17.95 6.20 12.33
CA PHE A 162 -18.13 6.89 11.05
C PHE A 162 -19.35 6.35 10.31
N VAL A 163 -20.16 7.26 9.76
CA VAL A 163 -21.26 6.93 8.84
C VAL A 163 -20.79 7.25 7.42
N PHE A 164 -20.49 6.24 6.65
CA PHE A 164 -19.98 6.37 5.28
C PHE A 164 -21.13 6.57 4.29
N LYS A 165 -21.57 7.81 4.11
CA LYS A 165 -22.77 8.18 3.30
C LYS A 165 -22.75 7.69 1.86
N ARG A 166 -21.57 7.43 1.30
CA ARG A 166 -21.40 6.88 -0.04
C ARG A 166 -21.65 5.37 -0.12
N VAL A 167 -21.77 4.70 1.03
CA VAL A 167 -22.00 3.25 1.14
C VAL A 167 -23.37 2.97 1.73
N ASP A 168 -23.60 3.45 2.96
CA ASP A 168 -24.85 3.25 3.68
C ASP A 168 -25.03 4.30 4.82
N ASN A 169 -26.01 4.10 5.68
CA ASN A 169 -26.25 4.96 6.85
C ASN A 169 -25.89 4.27 8.18
N ILE A 170 -25.12 3.19 8.14
CA ILE A 170 -24.75 2.42 9.33
C ILE A 170 -23.49 3.02 9.95
N PRO A 171 -23.50 3.37 11.27
CA PRO A 171 -22.29 3.76 11.96
C PRO A 171 -21.34 2.57 12.08
N ARG A 172 -20.05 2.79 11.77
CA ARG A 172 -19.03 1.72 11.70
C ARG A 172 -17.73 2.15 12.35
N HIS A 173 -16.93 1.19 12.80
CA HIS A 173 -15.55 1.45 13.16
C HIS A 173 -14.79 2.05 11.97
N PRO A 174 -14.02 3.15 12.13
CA PRO A 174 -13.11 3.66 11.11
C PRO A 174 -11.84 2.80 11.08
N ALA A 175 -11.96 1.55 10.62
CA ALA A 175 -10.89 0.55 10.65
C ALA A 175 -9.65 1.02 9.89
N GLN A 176 -9.84 1.81 8.82
CA GLN A 176 -8.76 2.42 8.04
C GLN A 176 -7.91 3.37 8.90
N LEU A 177 -8.55 4.17 9.77
CA LEU A 177 -7.83 5.06 10.68
C LEU A 177 -7.07 4.27 11.75
N TYR A 178 -7.66 3.20 12.29
CA TYR A 178 -6.97 2.37 13.26
C TYR A 178 -5.71 1.75 12.67
N GLU A 179 -5.80 1.18 11.46
CA GLU A 179 -4.62 0.65 10.76
C GLU A 179 -3.58 1.74 10.48
N SER A 180 -4.03 2.89 9.95
CA SER A 180 -3.15 4.00 9.62
C SER A 180 -2.37 4.51 10.83
N LEU A 181 -3.06 4.79 11.94
CA LEU A 181 -2.44 5.28 13.18
C LEU A 181 -1.41 4.30 13.74
N GLY A 182 -1.72 3.00 13.74
CA GLY A 182 -0.77 1.98 14.17
C GLY A 182 0.45 1.91 13.26
N TYR A 183 0.26 1.91 11.96
CA TYR A 183 1.37 1.89 11.00
C TYR A 183 2.24 3.14 11.10
N PHE A 184 1.66 4.33 11.27
CA PHE A 184 2.41 5.55 11.54
C PHE A 184 3.21 5.43 12.83
N SER A 185 2.60 5.00 13.92
CA SER A 185 3.25 4.88 15.23
C SER A 185 4.42 3.92 15.19
N ILE A 186 4.21 2.71 14.63
CA ILE A 186 5.26 1.69 14.49
C ILE A 186 6.39 2.23 13.60
N SER A 187 6.05 2.87 12.48
CA SER A 187 7.04 3.44 11.56
C SER A 187 7.89 4.53 12.23
N LEU A 188 7.29 5.45 12.98
CA LEU A 188 8.01 6.50 13.71
C LEU A 188 8.96 5.90 14.77
N ILE A 189 8.51 4.87 15.49
CA ILE A 189 9.36 4.14 16.44
C ILE A 189 10.56 3.53 15.71
N VAL A 190 10.33 2.85 14.58
CA VAL A 190 11.41 2.21 13.83
C VAL A 190 12.33 3.24 13.18
N PHE A 191 11.85 4.40 12.71
CA PHE A 191 12.70 5.50 12.25
C PHE A 191 13.63 5.99 13.37
N TYR A 192 13.09 6.17 14.59
CA TYR A 192 13.88 6.54 15.75
C TYR A 192 14.93 5.49 16.10
N LEU A 193 14.54 4.21 16.17
CA LEU A 193 15.44 3.10 16.48
C LEU A 193 16.51 2.95 15.40
N TYR A 194 16.16 3.07 14.12
CA TYR A 194 17.11 3.01 13.01
C TYR A 194 18.14 4.13 13.13
N LYS A 195 17.69 5.38 13.35
CA LYS A 195 18.59 6.53 13.54
C LYS A 195 19.59 6.29 14.68
N LYS A 196 19.17 5.63 15.78
CA LYS A 196 19.98 5.43 16.97
C LYS A 196 20.87 4.19 16.89
N TYR A 197 20.38 3.10 16.29
CA TYR A 197 20.99 1.78 16.45
C TYR A 197 21.43 1.09 15.14
N HIS A 198 21.27 1.73 13.96
CA HIS A 198 21.56 1.08 12.67
C HIS A 198 23.02 0.59 12.50
N GLN A 199 23.97 1.15 13.27
CA GLN A 199 25.36 0.68 13.28
C GLN A 199 25.63 -0.39 14.34
N ALA A 200 24.85 -0.42 15.42
CA ALA A 200 25.04 -1.33 16.55
C ALA A 200 24.25 -2.63 16.39
N TRP A 201 23.14 -2.59 15.70
CA TRP A 201 22.27 -3.75 15.55
C TRP A 201 22.62 -4.57 14.30
N PRO A 202 22.50 -5.92 14.38
CA PRO A 202 22.69 -6.77 13.21
C PRO A 202 21.64 -6.46 12.14
N LYS A 203 22.05 -6.63 10.88
CA LYS A 203 21.18 -6.48 9.70
C LYS A 203 19.99 -7.44 9.76
N GLY A 204 18.87 -7.03 9.25
CA GLY A 204 17.60 -7.78 9.26
C GLY A 204 16.73 -7.52 10.49
N ARG A 205 17.24 -6.81 11.50
CA ARG A 205 16.49 -6.57 12.74
C ARG A 205 15.36 -5.58 12.56
N PHE A 206 15.57 -4.53 11.76
CA PHE A 206 14.55 -3.50 11.56
C PHE A 206 13.41 -4.00 10.67
N ILE A 207 13.70 -4.76 9.63
CA ILE A 207 12.66 -5.41 8.83
C ILE A 207 11.91 -6.45 9.67
N GLY A 208 12.61 -7.22 10.52
CA GLY A 208 11.98 -8.15 11.46
C GLY A 208 11.01 -7.44 12.42
N LEU A 209 11.42 -6.30 13.00
CA LEU A 209 10.55 -5.50 13.88
C LEU A 209 9.28 -5.03 13.13
N ILE A 210 9.43 -4.52 11.90
CA ILE A 210 8.29 -4.06 11.09
C ILE A 210 7.36 -5.22 10.75
N LEU A 211 7.89 -6.37 10.40
CA LEU A 211 7.05 -7.55 10.10
C LEU A 211 6.28 -7.98 11.35
N VAL A 212 6.95 -8.15 12.49
CA VAL A 212 6.28 -8.58 13.72
C VAL A 212 5.28 -7.54 14.22
N ALA A 213 5.69 -6.28 14.38
CA ALA A 213 4.81 -5.25 14.90
C ALA A 213 3.69 -4.86 13.90
N GLY A 214 4.02 -4.75 12.61
CA GLY A 214 3.06 -4.39 11.57
C GLY A 214 2.02 -5.49 11.34
N MET A 215 2.44 -6.77 11.26
CA MET A 215 1.51 -7.89 11.12
C MET A 215 0.71 -8.13 12.40
N GLY A 216 1.34 -7.95 13.57
CA GLY A 216 0.63 -8.01 14.86
C GLY A 216 -0.45 -6.93 14.97
N TRP A 217 -0.14 -5.69 14.57
CA TRP A 217 -1.13 -4.61 14.52
C TRP A 217 -2.25 -4.90 13.53
N ARG A 218 -1.89 -5.41 12.33
CA ARG A 218 -2.86 -5.80 11.33
C ARG A 218 -3.79 -6.91 11.84
N PHE A 219 -3.23 -7.94 12.49
CA PHE A 219 -4.01 -9.00 13.12
C PHE A 219 -5.01 -8.43 14.15
N PHE A 220 -4.55 -7.50 14.99
CA PHE A 220 -5.42 -6.83 15.97
C PHE A 220 -6.53 -6.02 15.32
N THR A 221 -6.22 -5.26 14.25
CA THR A 221 -7.22 -4.41 13.58
C THR A 221 -8.22 -5.21 12.74
N GLU A 222 -7.92 -6.47 12.39
CA GLU A 222 -8.83 -7.33 11.65
C GLU A 222 -10.12 -7.61 12.40
N PHE A 223 -10.10 -7.64 13.73
CA PHE A 223 -11.30 -7.81 14.56
C PHE A 223 -12.31 -6.67 14.44
N PHE A 224 -11.90 -5.52 13.94
CA PHE A 224 -12.76 -4.35 13.74
C PHE A 224 -13.22 -4.18 12.29
N LYS A 225 -12.85 -5.09 11.39
CA LYS A 225 -13.21 -5.04 9.98
C LYS A 225 -14.43 -5.90 9.67
N GLU A 226 -15.23 -5.41 8.74
CA GLU A 226 -16.29 -6.19 8.13
C GLU A 226 -15.72 -7.23 7.17
N ASN A 227 -16.35 -8.39 7.09
CA ASN A 227 -16.02 -9.41 6.11
C ASN A 227 -16.14 -8.83 4.70
N GLN A 228 -15.12 -8.99 3.89
CA GLN A 228 -15.11 -8.43 2.54
C GLN A 228 -15.65 -9.39 1.49
N VAL A 229 -15.79 -10.67 1.83
CA VAL A 229 -16.27 -11.74 0.96
C VAL A 229 -17.10 -12.77 1.68
N ALA A 230 -18.08 -13.34 0.97
CA ALA A 230 -19.03 -14.28 1.54
C ALA A 230 -18.39 -15.55 2.14
N PHE A 231 -17.24 -16.00 1.65
CA PHE A 231 -16.61 -17.20 2.22
C PHE A 231 -15.90 -16.95 3.57
N GLU A 232 -15.61 -15.69 3.92
CA GLU A 232 -15.05 -15.35 5.24
C GLU A 232 -16.05 -15.57 6.38
N GLU A 233 -17.36 -15.61 6.09
CA GLU A 233 -18.41 -15.90 7.08
C GLU A 233 -18.26 -17.28 7.73
N THR A 234 -17.58 -18.20 7.05
CA THR A 234 -17.35 -19.57 7.54
C THR A 234 -16.00 -19.75 8.27
N MET A 235 -15.17 -18.72 8.33
CA MET A 235 -13.85 -18.77 8.95
C MET A 235 -13.84 -18.12 10.33
N ALA A 236 -13.16 -18.75 11.29
CA ALA A 236 -13.00 -18.23 12.65
C ALA A 236 -12.14 -16.94 12.73
N LEU A 237 -11.37 -16.65 11.69
CA LEU A 237 -10.56 -15.44 11.51
C LEU A 237 -10.68 -15.01 10.04
N ASN A 238 -11.02 -13.75 9.83
CA ASN A 238 -10.99 -13.17 8.49
C ASN A 238 -9.60 -13.34 7.89
N MET A 239 -9.54 -13.99 6.75
CA MET A 239 -8.31 -14.01 5.97
C MET A 239 -8.10 -12.62 5.40
N GLY A 240 -7.61 -11.74 6.26
CA GLY A 240 -7.27 -10.37 5.87
C GLY A 240 -6.31 -10.40 4.70
N PRO A 241 -6.55 -9.65 3.88
CA PRO A 241 -6.70 -8.95 2.63
C PRO A 241 -5.58 -9.22 1.64
N VAL A 242 -5.56 -10.35 1.03
CA VAL A 242 -4.69 -10.54 -0.13
C VAL A 242 -5.44 -10.33 -1.46
N SER A 243 -6.76 -10.34 -1.47
CA SER A 243 -7.44 -10.48 -2.75
C SER A 243 -8.68 -9.65 -3.06
N TYR A 244 -9.25 -8.83 -2.17
CA TYR A 244 -10.67 -8.50 -2.31
C TYR A 244 -11.09 -7.07 -2.66
N THR A 245 -10.20 -6.14 -2.76
CA THR A 245 -10.51 -4.77 -3.23
C THR A 245 -11.02 -4.74 -4.68
N HIS A 246 -10.93 -5.85 -5.42
CA HIS A 246 -11.26 -5.88 -6.84
C HIS A 246 -12.58 -6.57 -7.21
N LEU A 247 -13.10 -7.47 -6.37
CA LEU A 247 -14.37 -8.14 -6.70
C LEU A 247 -15.58 -7.19 -6.60
N ARG A 248 -15.57 -6.25 -5.64
CA ARG A 248 -16.65 -5.28 -5.47
C ARG A 248 -16.71 -4.19 -6.55
N ALA A 249 -15.59 -3.90 -7.21
CA ALA A 249 -15.57 -2.96 -8.34
C ALA A 249 -16.29 -3.51 -9.59
N HIS A 250 -16.50 -4.83 -9.67
CA HIS A 250 -17.25 -5.47 -10.74
C HIS A 250 -18.76 -5.49 -10.51
N GLU A 251 -19.23 -5.58 -9.25
CA GLU A 251 -20.66 -5.62 -8.95
C GLU A 251 -21.36 -4.26 -9.09
N THR A 252 -20.62 -3.17 -9.12
CA THR A 252 -21.19 -1.81 -9.28
C THR A 252 -21.22 -1.30 -10.74
N ARG A 253 -20.93 -2.16 -11.72
CA ARG A 253 -20.97 -1.82 -13.17
C ARG A 253 -22.11 -2.52 -13.92
N HIS A 254 -23.25 -2.76 -13.25
CA HIS A 254 -24.51 -3.12 -13.92
C HIS A 254 -25.58 -2.09 -13.59
#